data_1645ec1034a0878da8008ebe19d68e44
#
_entry.id   1645ec1034a0878da8008ebe19d68e44
#
_cell.length_a   1.000
_cell.length_b   1.000
_cell.length_c   1.000
_cell.angle_alpha   90.00
_cell.angle_beta   90.00
_cell.angle_gamma   90.00
#
_symmetry.space_group_name_H-M   'P 1'
#
loop_
_entity.id
_entity.type
_entity.pdbx_description
1 polymer ?
#
loop_
_entity_poly.entity_id
_entity_poly.type
_entity_poly.pdbx_seq_one_letter_code
_entity_poly.pdbx_strand_id
1 'polypeptide(L)'
;MKKMRMKVLALCFSMTLTVSALAGNGRLTIQAATSQESSGTKETTEKDSTTSADTAENKNQIIEIADEKAFEEFLQNCQYDSWSVGKTVKLTHNIDLSKVDFNGVAYFSGDFEGGGHTISNVKLQVKGSDHGFFRYLGKSAVVNDLKISGKITSEGSCKNIGGIAGVRS
;
A
#
# COMPACT_ATOMS: atom_id res chain seq x y z
N MET A 1 13.82 -29.18 -30.63
CA MET A 1 12.63 -28.89 -29.80
C MET A 1 12.80 -29.57 -28.44
N LYS A 2 13.20 -28.85 -27.40
CA LYS A 2 13.49 -29.39 -26.07
C LYS A 2 12.42 -28.84 -25.11
N LYS A 3 11.48 -29.69 -24.72
CA LYS A 3 10.41 -29.35 -23.77
C LYS A 3 11.00 -29.21 -22.36
N MET A 4 11.00 -27.99 -21.82
CA MET A 4 11.40 -27.74 -20.44
C MET A 4 10.18 -27.96 -19.54
N ARG A 5 10.22 -29.01 -18.73
CA ARG A 5 9.19 -29.33 -17.72
C ARG A 5 9.45 -28.48 -16.49
N MET A 6 8.54 -27.58 -16.22
CA MET A 6 8.51 -26.78 -14.98
C MET A 6 7.99 -27.66 -13.84
N LYS A 7 8.84 -27.93 -12.86
CA LYS A 7 8.45 -28.61 -11.62
C LYS A 7 7.90 -27.58 -10.67
N VAL A 8 6.59 -27.64 -10.42
CA VAL A 8 5.93 -26.88 -9.35
C VAL A 8 6.25 -27.58 -8.03
N LEU A 9 7.03 -26.94 -7.18
CA LEU A 9 7.32 -27.41 -5.82
C LEU A 9 6.30 -26.81 -4.88
N ALA A 10 5.28 -27.58 -4.48
CA ALA A 10 4.34 -27.21 -3.45
C ALA A 10 5.01 -27.36 -2.09
N LEU A 11 5.30 -26.25 -1.43
CA LEU A 11 5.71 -26.24 -0.01
C LEU A 11 4.46 -26.21 0.86
N CYS A 12 4.11 -27.37 1.40
CA CYS A 12 3.14 -27.47 2.51
C CYS A 12 3.81 -26.96 3.79
N PHE A 13 3.41 -25.79 4.25
CA PHE A 13 3.77 -25.29 5.58
C PHE A 13 2.81 -25.90 6.61
N SER A 14 3.27 -26.92 7.31
CA SER A 14 2.58 -27.52 8.45
C SER A 14 2.78 -26.61 9.67
N MET A 15 1.74 -25.92 10.08
CA MET A 15 1.73 -25.08 11.26
C MET A 15 1.28 -25.92 12.46
N THR A 16 2.24 -26.39 13.26
CA THR A 16 1.97 -27.07 14.55
C THR A 16 1.67 -26.03 15.62
N LEU A 17 0.41 -25.99 16.03
CA LEU A 17 -0.04 -25.19 17.16
C LEU A 17 0.31 -25.92 18.46
N THR A 18 1.29 -25.45 19.22
CA THR A 18 1.56 -25.91 20.57
C THR A 18 0.73 -25.08 21.57
N VAL A 19 -0.29 -25.71 22.14
CA VAL A 19 -1.04 -25.14 23.26
C VAL A 19 -0.31 -25.48 24.53
N SER A 20 0.28 -24.48 25.22
CA SER A 20 0.77 -24.60 26.59
C SER A 20 -0.36 -24.26 27.53
N ALA A 21 -0.85 -25.27 28.25
CA ALA A 21 -1.78 -25.09 29.34
C ALA A 21 -1.01 -24.67 30.61
N LEU A 22 -1.30 -23.48 31.14
CA LEU A 22 -0.88 -23.07 32.47
C LEU A 22 -2.12 -23.02 33.34
N ALA A 23 -2.12 -23.87 34.36
CA ALA A 23 -3.17 -23.95 35.38
C ALA A 23 -3.10 -22.72 36.30
N GLY A 24 -4.21 -22.01 36.42
CA GLY A 24 -4.40 -20.94 37.42
C GLY A 24 -5.86 -20.80 37.75
N ASN A 25 -6.22 -21.09 39.00
CA ASN A 25 -7.55 -21.07 39.58
C ASN A 25 -8.20 -19.67 39.44
N GLY A 26 -9.33 -19.58 38.78
CA GLY A 26 -10.18 -18.39 38.75
C GLY A 26 -11.62 -18.76 38.34
N ARG A 27 -12.49 -18.71 39.31
CA ARG A 27 -13.91 -19.03 39.23
C ARG A 27 -14.63 -18.18 38.21
N LEU A 28 -15.17 -18.77 37.16
CA LEU A 28 -16.06 -18.09 36.23
C LEU A 28 -17.51 -18.56 36.51
N THR A 29 -18.32 -17.65 36.99
CA THR A 29 -19.75 -17.83 37.15
C THR A 29 -20.44 -17.54 35.83
N ILE A 30 -21.04 -18.56 35.20
CA ILE A 30 -21.92 -18.42 34.04
C ILE A 30 -23.34 -18.28 34.57
N GLN A 31 -23.95 -17.14 34.37
CA GLN A 31 -25.39 -17.00 34.54
C GLN A 31 -26.06 -17.13 33.15
N ALA A 32 -26.79 -18.21 32.99
CA ALA A 32 -27.75 -18.39 31.92
C ALA A 32 -29.04 -17.68 32.32
N ALA A 33 -29.56 -16.83 31.41
CA ALA A 33 -30.94 -16.34 31.51
C ALA A 33 -31.67 -16.73 30.21
N THR A 34 -32.69 -17.48 30.43
CA THR A 34 -33.65 -18.15 29.52
C THR A 34 -34.80 -17.21 29.15
N SER A 35 -35.22 -17.29 27.88
CA SER A 35 -36.61 -17.16 27.36
C SER A 35 -37.28 -15.79 27.28
N GLN A 36 -37.84 -15.38 26.17
CA GLN A 36 -39.12 -15.84 25.62
C GLN A 36 -39.40 -15.28 24.23
N GLU A 37 -40.12 -16.11 23.47
CA GLU A 37 -40.74 -15.88 22.18
C GLU A 37 -41.70 -14.69 22.11
N SER A 38 -41.78 -14.03 20.96
CA SER A 38 -43.04 -13.64 20.35
C SER A 38 -42.91 -13.30 18.87
N SER A 39 -43.55 -14.09 18.09
CA SER A 39 -44.11 -13.99 16.76
C SER A 39 -44.36 -12.58 16.20
N GLY A 40 -44.01 -12.36 14.90
CA GLY A 40 -44.48 -11.21 14.12
C GLY A 40 -43.89 -11.16 12.70
N THR A 41 -44.66 -11.64 11.79
CA THR A 41 -44.58 -11.81 10.33
C THR A 41 -44.15 -10.59 9.50
N LYS A 42 -43.37 -10.85 8.42
CA LYS A 42 -43.27 -10.16 7.11
C LYS A 42 -42.66 -8.74 7.06
N GLU A 43 -41.64 -8.48 6.28
CA GLU A 43 -41.68 -8.31 4.83
C GLU A 43 -40.28 -8.11 4.24
N THR A 44 -40.08 -8.65 3.09
CA THR A 44 -38.95 -8.64 2.20
C THR A 44 -38.50 -7.21 1.84
N THR A 45 -37.21 -6.89 2.01
CA THR A 45 -36.49 -6.02 1.08
C THR A 45 -35.03 -6.40 1.14
N GLU A 46 -34.54 -7.03 0.11
CA GLU A 46 -33.13 -7.16 -0.19
C GLU A 46 -32.54 -5.74 -0.36
N LYS A 47 -31.60 -5.41 0.46
CA LYS A 47 -30.67 -4.32 0.20
C LYS A 47 -29.29 -4.85 0.48
N ASP A 48 -28.67 -5.25 -0.61
CA ASP A 48 -27.23 -5.42 -0.76
C ASP A 48 -26.50 -4.25 -0.09
N SER A 49 -25.85 -4.53 1.02
CA SER A 49 -24.87 -3.64 1.61
C SER A 49 -23.63 -4.48 1.89
N THR A 50 -22.83 -4.63 0.84
CA THR A 50 -21.43 -4.97 0.98
C THR A 50 -20.78 -3.84 1.78
N THR A 51 -20.80 -3.97 3.07
CA THR A 51 -20.19 -3.02 4.00
C THR A 51 -18.69 -3.19 3.91
N SER A 52 -18.07 -2.17 3.36
CA SER A 52 -16.65 -1.87 3.41
C SER A 52 -16.15 -1.83 4.85
N ALA A 53 -15.73 -2.97 5.37
CA ALA A 53 -15.11 -3.07 6.70
C ALA A 53 -13.60 -2.76 6.67
N ASP A 54 -13.03 -2.50 5.49
CA ASP A 54 -11.57 -2.30 5.30
C ASP A 54 -11.08 -0.86 5.48
N THR A 55 -11.98 0.11 5.69
CA THR A 55 -11.59 1.53 5.65
C THR A 55 -11.06 2.06 6.98
N ALA A 56 -11.27 1.39 8.10
CA ALA A 56 -10.92 1.89 9.42
C ALA A 56 -9.52 1.47 9.91
N GLU A 57 -9.01 0.31 9.50
CA GLU A 57 -7.68 -0.18 9.91
C GLU A 57 -6.52 0.44 9.11
N ASN A 58 -6.81 1.09 8.00
CA ASN A 58 -5.79 1.61 7.09
C ASN A 58 -5.33 3.04 7.40
N LYS A 59 -5.98 3.72 8.35
CA LYS A 59 -5.58 5.06 8.79
C LYS A 59 -4.49 4.96 9.87
N ASN A 60 -3.42 5.74 9.71
CA ASN A 60 -2.24 5.81 10.57
C ASN A 60 -1.23 4.66 10.43
N GLN A 61 -1.29 3.86 9.38
CA GLN A 61 -0.24 2.91 9.10
C GLN A 61 1.04 3.63 8.65
N ILE A 62 2.17 3.33 9.32
CA ILE A 62 3.49 3.81 8.91
C ILE A 62 4.15 2.71 8.07
N ILE A 63 4.60 3.08 6.87
CA ILE A 63 5.34 2.24 5.94
C ILE A 63 6.76 2.76 5.88
N GLU A 64 7.72 1.96 6.31
CA GLU A 64 9.13 2.34 6.24
C GLU A 64 9.78 1.84 4.95
N ILE A 65 10.53 2.71 4.29
CA ILE A 65 11.32 2.40 3.10
C ILE A 65 12.79 2.52 3.49
N ALA A 66 13.44 1.38 3.64
CA ALA A 66 14.84 1.29 4.05
C ALA A 66 15.79 0.91 2.89
N ASP A 67 15.28 0.30 1.84
CA ASP A 67 16.05 -0.22 0.71
C ASP A 67 15.26 -0.15 -0.61
N GLU A 68 15.91 -0.52 -1.70
CA GLU A 68 15.34 -0.52 -3.04
C GLU A 68 14.14 -1.49 -3.15
N LYS A 69 14.19 -2.62 -2.45
CA LYS A 69 13.11 -3.60 -2.48
C LYS A 69 11.84 -3.08 -1.82
N ALA A 70 11.96 -2.45 -0.65
CA ALA A 70 10.84 -1.80 0.02
C ALA A 70 10.26 -0.66 -0.84
N PHE A 71 11.12 0.04 -1.59
CA PHE A 71 10.69 1.05 -2.53
C PHE A 71 9.93 0.46 -3.73
N GLU A 72 10.37 -0.67 -4.29
CA GLU A 72 9.64 -1.37 -5.35
C GLU A 72 8.26 -1.87 -4.87
N GLU A 73 8.17 -2.40 -3.64
CA GLU A 73 6.89 -2.79 -3.03
C GLU A 73 5.97 -1.56 -2.86
N PHE A 74 6.51 -0.42 -2.45
CA PHE A 74 5.78 0.84 -2.40
C PHE A 74 5.25 1.25 -3.78
N LEU A 75 6.06 1.16 -4.84
CA LEU A 75 5.62 1.48 -6.21
C LEU A 75 4.47 0.59 -6.68
N GLN A 76 4.54 -0.72 -6.39
CA GLN A 76 3.50 -1.67 -6.75
C GLN A 76 2.18 -1.35 -6.04
N ASN A 77 2.26 -1.02 -4.75
CA ASN A 77 1.09 -0.67 -3.96
C ASN A 77 0.44 0.64 -4.42
N CYS A 78 1.25 1.62 -4.84
CA CYS A 78 0.76 2.91 -5.35
C CYS A 78 0.10 2.83 -6.74
N GLN A 79 -0.01 1.65 -7.34
CA GLN A 79 -0.86 1.44 -8.51
C GLN A 79 -2.36 1.43 -8.15
N TYR A 80 -2.68 1.24 -6.88
CA TYR A 80 -4.06 1.28 -6.37
C TYR A 80 -4.34 2.63 -5.73
N ASP A 81 -5.28 3.38 -6.26
CA ASP A 81 -5.58 4.77 -5.86
C ASP A 81 -5.91 4.95 -4.38
N SER A 82 -6.50 3.95 -3.75
CA SER A 82 -6.89 4.00 -2.34
C SER A 82 -5.80 3.56 -1.37
N TRP A 83 -4.74 2.90 -1.84
CA TRP A 83 -3.78 2.25 -0.94
C TRP A 83 -3.06 3.23 -0.02
N SER A 84 -2.66 4.38 -0.54
CA SER A 84 -1.87 5.38 0.23
C SER A 84 -2.70 6.31 1.11
N VAL A 85 -4.03 6.26 0.98
CA VAL A 85 -4.92 7.18 1.73
C VAL A 85 -4.79 6.97 3.23
N GLY A 86 -4.43 8.03 3.95
CA GLY A 86 -4.28 8.04 5.41
C GLY A 86 -3.06 7.28 5.93
N LYS A 87 -2.14 6.87 5.07
CA LYS A 87 -0.86 6.26 5.45
C LYS A 87 0.27 7.26 5.48
N THR A 88 1.25 7.01 6.33
CA THR A 88 2.53 7.70 6.33
C THR A 88 3.59 6.79 5.74
N VAL A 89 4.25 7.22 4.68
CA VAL A 89 5.42 6.55 4.08
C VAL A 89 6.67 7.29 4.48
N LYS A 90 7.63 6.61 5.06
CA LYS A 90 8.84 7.21 5.62
C LYS A 90 10.10 6.61 5.03
N LEU A 91 10.96 7.45 4.46
CA LEU A 91 12.32 7.03 4.14
C LEU A 91 13.14 6.95 5.43
N THR A 92 13.83 5.83 5.62
CA THR A 92 14.75 5.63 6.75
C THR A 92 16.22 5.62 6.30
N HIS A 93 16.47 5.48 4.99
CA HIS A 93 17.78 5.46 4.36
C HIS A 93 17.74 6.14 2.99
N ASN A 94 18.93 6.45 2.45
CA ASN A 94 19.04 6.86 1.06
C ASN A 94 18.73 5.66 0.14
N ILE A 95 18.01 5.90 -0.95
CA ILE A 95 17.62 4.88 -1.91
C ILE A 95 18.31 5.13 -3.26
N ASP A 96 18.88 4.10 -3.85
CA ASP A 96 19.50 4.14 -5.17
C ASP A 96 18.66 3.42 -6.21
N LEU A 97 18.07 4.16 -7.14
CA LEU A 97 17.21 3.60 -8.19
C LEU A 97 17.97 3.19 -9.46
N SER A 98 19.30 3.05 -9.40
CA SER A 98 20.11 2.71 -10.59
C SER A 98 19.70 1.37 -11.24
N LYS A 99 19.16 0.43 -10.45
CA LYS A 99 18.72 -0.92 -10.87
C LYS A 99 17.19 -1.09 -10.87
N VAL A 100 16.45 -0.08 -10.48
CA VAL A 100 14.97 -0.11 -10.41
C VAL A 100 14.41 0.45 -11.71
N ASP A 101 13.46 -0.25 -12.32
CA ASP A 101 12.68 0.27 -13.45
C ASP A 101 11.63 1.25 -12.95
N PHE A 102 12.00 2.52 -12.93
CA PHE A 102 11.19 3.58 -12.35
C PHE A 102 10.45 4.39 -13.40
N ASN A 103 9.13 4.32 -13.40
CA ASN A 103 8.24 5.04 -14.31
C ASN A 103 7.38 6.12 -13.61
N GLY A 104 7.77 6.50 -12.40
CA GLY A 104 7.02 7.40 -11.52
C GLY A 104 6.06 6.64 -10.60
N VAL A 105 5.79 7.22 -9.42
CA VAL A 105 4.76 6.76 -8.51
C VAL A 105 3.39 7.07 -9.14
N ALA A 106 2.56 6.06 -9.39
CA ALA A 106 1.33 6.22 -10.17
C ALA A 106 0.34 7.19 -9.51
N TYR A 107 -0.04 6.92 -8.27
CA TYR A 107 -0.92 7.78 -7.47
C TYR A 107 -0.49 7.76 -6.01
N PHE A 108 -0.49 8.92 -5.36
CA PHE A 108 -0.19 9.02 -3.92
C PHE A 108 -1.10 10.06 -3.25
N SER A 109 -1.72 9.68 -2.13
CA SER A 109 -2.64 10.54 -1.36
C SER A 109 -2.43 10.43 0.16
N GLY A 110 -1.27 9.99 0.60
CA GLY A 110 -0.83 9.92 1.99
C GLY A 110 0.19 10.99 2.35
N ASP A 111 0.88 10.79 3.46
CA ASP A 111 2.00 11.60 3.92
C ASP A 111 3.31 10.92 3.55
N PHE A 112 4.17 11.58 2.79
CA PHE A 112 5.50 11.08 2.43
C PHE A 112 6.56 11.89 3.16
N GLU A 113 7.26 11.24 4.08
CA GLU A 113 8.34 11.81 4.88
C GLU A 113 9.70 11.36 4.33
N GLY A 114 10.39 12.25 3.66
CA GLY A 114 11.74 11.98 3.14
C GLY A 114 12.83 11.93 4.21
N GLY A 115 12.60 12.52 5.40
CA GLY A 115 13.52 12.48 6.53
C GLY A 115 14.91 13.05 6.22
N GLY A 116 15.01 13.92 5.21
CA GLY A 116 16.30 14.45 4.72
C GLY A 116 17.10 13.46 3.87
N HIS A 117 16.59 12.23 3.65
CA HIS A 117 17.21 11.23 2.80
C HIS A 117 17.05 11.56 1.31
N THR A 118 17.90 10.95 0.50
CA THR A 118 17.94 11.18 -0.95
C THR A 118 17.53 9.92 -1.70
N ILE A 119 16.63 10.06 -2.67
CA ILE A 119 16.41 9.07 -3.71
C ILE A 119 17.24 9.47 -4.92
N SER A 120 18.23 8.65 -5.24
CA SER A 120 19.23 8.94 -6.27
C SER A 120 19.06 8.08 -7.51
N ASN A 121 19.73 8.48 -8.60
CA ASN A 121 19.73 7.78 -9.88
C ASN A 121 18.34 7.59 -10.49
N VAL A 122 17.41 8.49 -10.20
CA VAL A 122 16.09 8.51 -10.84
C VAL A 122 16.27 8.73 -12.34
N LYS A 123 15.82 7.79 -13.14
CA LYS A 123 15.78 7.86 -14.61
C LYS A 123 14.35 7.76 -15.05
N LEU A 124 13.74 8.87 -15.42
CA LEU A 124 12.37 8.91 -15.87
C LEU A 124 12.35 9.28 -17.37
N GLN A 125 11.97 8.32 -18.19
CA GLN A 125 11.76 8.54 -19.62
C GLN A 125 10.27 8.74 -19.86
N VAL A 126 9.87 9.95 -20.19
CA VAL A 126 8.46 10.33 -20.27
C VAL A 126 7.99 10.43 -21.71
N LYS A 127 6.76 9.96 -21.94
CA LYS A 127 6.08 10.01 -23.21
C LYS A 127 4.62 10.42 -22.98
N GLY A 128 4.20 11.54 -23.57
CA GLY A 128 2.86 12.07 -23.34
C GLY A 128 2.78 13.02 -22.16
N SER A 129 1.76 12.89 -21.31
CA SER A 129 1.45 13.87 -20.26
C SER A 129 1.44 13.26 -18.87
N ASP A 130 1.49 14.14 -17.85
CA ASP A 130 1.31 13.83 -16.44
C ASP A 130 2.42 12.93 -15.88
N HIS A 131 3.64 13.45 -15.92
CA HIS A 131 4.83 12.76 -15.44
C HIS A 131 5.59 13.57 -14.39
N GLY A 132 6.16 12.86 -13.43
CA GLY A 132 6.99 13.35 -12.36
C GLY A 132 7.46 12.20 -11.49
N PHE A 133 8.18 12.48 -10.42
CA PHE A 133 8.46 11.44 -9.43
C PHE A 133 7.14 10.84 -8.91
N PHE A 134 6.16 11.68 -8.54
CA PHE A 134 4.77 11.29 -8.43
C PHE A 134 4.03 11.72 -9.70
N ARG A 135 3.35 10.80 -10.37
CA ARG A 135 2.53 11.16 -11.53
C ARG A 135 1.32 11.95 -11.09
N TYR A 136 0.63 11.44 -10.08
CA TYR A 136 -0.55 12.11 -9.50
C TYR A 136 -0.43 12.20 -7.98
N LEU A 137 -0.57 13.38 -7.44
CA LEU A 137 -0.73 13.64 -6.01
C LEU A 137 -2.19 13.99 -5.71
N GLY A 138 -2.84 13.19 -4.86
CA GLY A 138 -4.20 13.47 -4.39
C GLY A 138 -4.27 14.69 -3.47
N LYS A 139 -5.46 15.20 -3.24
CA LYS A 139 -5.70 16.43 -2.44
C LYS A 139 -5.09 16.40 -1.04
N SER A 140 -5.15 15.24 -0.40
CA SER A 140 -4.62 15.03 0.95
C SER A 140 -3.13 14.70 1.00
N ALA A 141 -2.48 14.54 -0.16
CA ALA A 141 -1.07 14.20 -0.19
C ALA A 141 -0.19 15.31 0.39
N VAL A 142 0.71 14.92 1.27
CA VAL A 142 1.76 15.76 1.83
C VAL A 142 3.12 15.12 1.50
N VAL A 143 4.09 15.91 1.06
CA VAL A 143 5.44 15.44 0.77
C VAL A 143 6.42 16.37 1.48
N ASN A 144 7.16 15.85 2.44
CA ASN A 144 8.10 16.60 3.27
C ASN A 144 9.51 16.05 3.16
N ASP A 145 10.51 16.92 3.25
CA ASP A 145 11.94 16.63 3.38
C ASP A 145 12.48 15.58 2.39
N LEU A 146 11.92 15.53 1.18
CA LEU A 146 12.31 14.60 0.13
C LEU A 146 13.35 15.25 -0.78
N LYS A 147 14.50 14.61 -0.94
CA LYS A 147 15.53 14.96 -1.92
C LYS A 147 15.53 13.95 -3.05
N ILE A 148 15.48 14.43 -4.28
CA ILE A 148 15.52 13.59 -5.48
C ILE A 148 16.68 14.03 -6.36
N SER A 149 17.45 13.07 -6.84
CA SER A 149 18.54 13.27 -7.77
C SER A 149 18.39 12.32 -8.96
N GLY A 150 18.43 12.88 -10.17
CA GLY A 150 18.26 12.07 -11.36
C GLY A 150 18.04 12.87 -12.63
N LYS A 151 17.50 12.21 -13.66
CA LYS A 151 17.27 12.79 -14.96
C LYS A 151 15.86 12.42 -15.46
N ILE A 152 15.16 13.43 -15.94
CA ILE A 152 13.91 13.27 -16.69
C ILE A 152 14.22 13.55 -18.14
N THR A 153 13.88 12.62 -19.05
CA THR A 153 14.00 12.79 -20.50
C THR A 153 12.64 12.61 -21.12
N SER A 154 12.29 13.51 -22.05
CA SER A 154 11.01 13.47 -22.76
C SER A 154 11.20 13.07 -24.22
N GLU A 155 10.28 12.26 -24.71
CA GLU A 155 10.17 11.93 -26.14
C GLU A 155 8.89 12.57 -26.72
N GLY A 156 9.07 13.42 -27.72
CA GLY A 156 7.95 14.10 -28.38
C GLY A 156 7.34 15.23 -27.54
N SER A 157 6.08 15.56 -27.85
CA SER A 157 5.34 16.59 -27.12
C SER A 157 4.81 16.06 -25.81
N CYS A 158 5.29 16.61 -24.72
CA CYS A 158 4.85 16.25 -23.37
C CYS A 158 4.23 17.47 -22.69
N LYS A 159 3.25 17.22 -21.80
CA LYS A 159 2.60 18.25 -20.97
C LYS A 159 2.64 17.81 -19.53
N ASN A 160 2.55 18.79 -18.59
CA ASN A 160 2.51 18.52 -17.15
C ASN A 160 3.68 17.63 -16.68
N ILE A 161 4.92 18.08 -16.94
CA ILE A 161 6.11 17.41 -16.46
C ILE A 161 6.65 18.20 -15.27
N GLY A 162 6.75 17.54 -14.12
CA GLY A 162 7.32 18.11 -12.90
C GLY A 162 8.44 17.23 -12.33
N GLY A 163 9.41 17.84 -11.63
CA GLY A 163 10.45 17.10 -10.92
C GLY A 163 9.89 16.26 -9.78
N ILE A 164 8.94 16.81 -9.03
CA ILE A 164 8.29 16.13 -7.89
C ILE A 164 6.93 15.57 -8.31
N ALA A 165 6.06 16.37 -8.90
CA ALA A 165 4.73 15.93 -9.27
C ALA A 165 4.39 16.35 -10.71
N GLY A 166 3.72 15.46 -11.45
CA GLY A 166 3.13 15.78 -12.74
C GLY A 166 1.83 16.56 -12.58
N VAL A 167 0.93 16.05 -11.77
CA VAL A 167 -0.38 16.66 -11.48
C VAL A 167 -0.69 16.58 -9.99
N ARG A 168 -1.35 17.60 -9.47
CA ARG A 168 -1.98 17.60 -8.16
C ARG A 168 -3.49 17.87 -8.33
N SER A 169 -4.32 16.98 -7.79
CA SER A 169 -5.78 17.07 -7.84
C SER A 169 -6.37 17.59 -6.53
#